data_2c0ee3f1c51c4dd1e22fcc8c1af255f7
#
_entry.id   2c0ee3f1c51c4dd1e22fcc8c1af255f7
#
_cell.length_a   1.000
_cell.length_b   1.000
_cell.length_c   1.000
_cell.angle_alpha   90.00
_cell.angle_beta   90.00
_cell.angle_gamma   90.00
#
_symmetry.space_group_name_H-M   'P 1'
#
loop_
_entity.id
_entity.type
_entity.pdbx_description
1 polymer ?
#
loop_
_entity_poly.entity_id
_entity_poly.type
_entity_poly.pdbx_seq_one_letter_code
_entity_poly.pdbx_strand_id
1 'polypeptide(L)'
;MFEKRNAYGVCLYRNIGDEIYILLCKSIFSINKWGFLKGVQNNNETITQTAIREFYEESGIKVSINILEDYYQQINFEKDIGVFLVNYDKIPYNVDNFFNDLSLKDNYICSENSEVEFFNINNLPLIKKKQIYLVDDIVKYLKE
;
A
#
# COMPACT_ATOMS: atom_id res chain seq x y z
N MET A 1 6.30 -18.65 -23.61
CA MET A 1 7.18 -17.72 -22.89
C MET A 1 6.43 -17.07 -21.73
N PHE A 2 7.02 -17.07 -20.55
CA PHE A 2 6.41 -16.48 -19.37
C PHE A 2 6.63 -14.97 -19.34
N GLU A 3 5.59 -14.21 -19.06
CA GLU A 3 5.66 -12.76 -18.95
C GLU A 3 5.20 -12.32 -17.57
N LYS A 4 6.05 -11.50 -16.89
CA LYS A 4 5.71 -10.97 -15.57
C LYS A 4 4.64 -9.90 -15.69
N ARG A 5 3.68 -9.94 -14.77
CA ARG A 5 2.65 -8.91 -14.63
C ARG A 5 2.90 -8.15 -13.35
N ASN A 6 3.86 -7.24 -13.39
CA ASN A 6 4.30 -6.49 -12.22
C ASN A 6 3.21 -5.57 -11.69
N ALA A 7 3.19 -5.40 -10.37
CA ALA A 7 2.22 -4.57 -9.69
C ALA A 7 2.92 -3.48 -8.87
N TYR A 8 2.32 -2.31 -8.84
CA TYR A 8 2.87 -1.16 -8.17
C TYR A 8 1.81 -0.46 -7.35
N GLY A 9 2.22 0.11 -6.23
CA GLY A 9 1.30 0.77 -5.32
C GLY A 9 2.00 1.75 -4.40
N VAL A 10 1.33 2.05 -3.29
CA VAL A 10 1.76 3.03 -2.31
C VAL A 10 1.71 2.42 -0.92
N CYS A 11 2.77 2.65 -0.16
CA CYS A 11 2.76 2.42 1.28
C CYS A 11 2.49 3.76 1.96
N LEU A 12 1.25 3.97 2.36
CA LEU A 12 0.87 5.16 3.14
C LEU A 12 1.25 4.90 4.59
N TYR A 13 2.14 5.71 5.14
CA TYR A 13 2.50 5.59 6.55
C TYR A 13 2.07 6.82 7.33
N ARG A 14 1.79 6.61 8.60
CA ARG A 14 1.22 7.63 9.47
C ARG A 14 1.87 7.57 10.85
N ASN A 15 2.26 8.73 11.35
CA ASN A 15 2.77 8.86 12.71
C ASN A 15 1.63 9.27 13.63
N ILE A 16 1.36 8.48 14.66
CA ILE A 16 0.35 8.78 15.67
C ILE A 16 1.03 8.65 17.02
N GLY A 17 1.26 9.78 17.68
CA GLY A 17 2.09 9.82 18.88
C GLY A 17 3.52 9.38 18.54
N ASP A 18 4.03 8.41 19.28
CA ASP A 18 5.38 7.87 19.07
C ASP A 18 5.38 6.62 18.19
N GLU A 19 4.23 6.29 17.59
CA GLU A 19 4.07 5.04 16.84
C GLU A 19 3.87 5.29 15.36
N ILE A 20 4.34 4.35 14.54
CA ILE A 20 4.22 4.43 13.09
C ILE A 20 3.28 3.33 12.62
N TYR A 21 2.35 3.71 11.73
CA TYR A 21 1.37 2.80 11.14
C TYR A 21 1.54 2.77 9.64
N ILE A 22 1.28 1.62 9.02
CA ILE A 22 1.25 1.49 7.56
C ILE A 22 -0.10 0.94 7.12
N LEU A 23 -0.57 1.41 5.97
CA LEU A 23 -1.86 1.01 5.41
C LEU A 23 -1.70 -0.28 4.62
N LEU A 24 -2.48 -1.29 4.98
CA LEU A 24 -2.49 -2.59 4.31
C LEU A 24 -3.92 -2.98 3.96
N CYS A 25 -4.06 -3.90 3.00
CA CYS A 25 -5.37 -4.43 2.62
C CYS A 25 -5.35 -5.96 2.60
N LYS A 26 -6.54 -6.52 2.75
CA LYS A 26 -6.78 -7.95 2.63
C LYS A 26 -7.72 -8.17 1.45
N SER A 27 -7.27 -8.96 0.47
CA SER A 27 -8.07 -9.30 -0.70
C SER A 27 -9.23 -10.21 -0.31
N ILE A 28 -10.34 -10.16 -1.07
CA ILE A 28 -11.45 -11.09 -0.90
C ILE A 28 -11.03 -12.54 -1.19
N PHE A 29 -9.96 -12.73 -1.96
CA PHE A 29 -9.43 -14.05 -2.30
C PHE A 29 -8.38 -14.55 -1.31
N SER A 30 -7.98 -13.72 -0.34
CA SER A 30 -6.91 -14.02 0.60
C SER A 30 -7.50 -14.55 1.90
N ILE A 31 -6.88 -15.61 2.45
CA ILE A 31 -7.24 -16.13 3.75
C ILE A 31 -6.29 -15.52 4.78
N ASN A 32 -6.74 -14.44 5.43
CA ASN A 32 -6.06 -13.82 6.56
C ASN A 32 -4.62 -13.35 6.28
N LYS A 33 -4.31 -12.96 5.04
CA LYS A 33 -3.03 -12.39 4.69
C LYS A 33 -3.19 -11.01 4.08
N TRP A 34 -2.31 -10.11 4.47
CA TRP A 34 -2.38 -8.69 4.13
C TRP A 34 -1.22 -8.27 3.23
N GLY A 35 -1.41 -7.23 2.47
CA GLY A 35 -0.38 -6.65 1.62
C GLY A 35 -0.67 -5.19 1.33
N PHE A 36 0.20 -4.56 0.52
CA PHE A 36 0.03 -3.17 0.14
C PHE A 36 -1.10 -2.98 -0.86
N LEU A 37 -1.65 -1.77 -0.89
CA LEU A 37 -2.60 -1.35 -1.91
C LEU A 37 -1.83 -1.13 -3.21
N LYS A 38 -2.12 -1.95 -4.21
CA LYS A 38 -1.36 -2.00 -5.46
C LYS A 38 -2.17 -2.69 -6.55
N GLY A 39 -1.71 -2.56 -7.78
CA GLY A 39 -2.30 -3.27 -8.89
C GLY A 39 -1.38 -3.33 -10.10
N VAL A 40 -1.83 -4.03 -11.11
CA VAL A 40 -1.04 -4.35 -12.29
C VAL A 40 -0.85 -3.14 -13.19
N GLN A 41 0.37 -2.97 -13.67
CA GLN A 41 0.73 -1.90 -14.61
C GLN A 41 0.01 -2.10 -15.94
N ASN A 42 -0.63 -1.04 -16.42
CA ASN A 42 -1.22 -1.02 -17.76
C ASN A 42 -0.15 -0.69 -18.80
N ASN A 43 -0.42 -1.04 -20.06
CA ASN A 43 0.43 -0.63 -21.17
C ASN A 43 0.50 0.91 -21.21
N ASN A 44 1.67 1.44 -21.49
CA ASN A 44 1.92 2.89 -21.60
C ASN A 44 1.84 3.65 -20.27
N GLU A 45 1.70 2.96 -19.14
CA GLU A 45 1.84 3.59 -17.82
C GLU A 45 3.27 3.48 -17.32
N THR A 46 3.74 4.54 -16.66
CA THR A 46 4.95 4.44 -15.83
C THR A 46 4.61 3.77 -14.51
N ILE A 47 5.62 3.31 -13.78
CA ILE A 47 5.37 2.69 -12.47
C ILE A 47 4.76 3.68 -11.48
N THR A 48 5.13 4.97 -11.53
CA THR A 48 4.52 6.00 -10.69
C THR A 48 3.05 6.22 -11.04
N GLN A 49 2.71 6.24 -12.32
CA GLN A 49 1.31 6.39 -12.76
C GLN A 49 0.46 5.22 -12.27
N THR A 50 0.99 4.00 -12.39
CA THR A 50 0.29 2.80 -11.92
C THR A 50 0.06 2.87 -10.41
N ALA A 51 1.10 3.21 -9.66
CA ALA A 51 1.02 3.28 -8.20
C ALA A 51 -0.04 4.29 -7.74
N ILE A 52 -0.03 5.48 -8.33
CA ILE A 52 -0.99 6.55 -7.98
C ILE A 52 -2.42 6.13 -8.33
N ARG A 53 -2.61 5.57 -9.52
CA ARG A 53 -3.93 5.13 -9.98
C ARG A 53 -4.49 4.02 -9.10
N GLU A 54 -3.70 2.97 -8.89
CA GLU A 54 -4.14 1.82 -8.10
C GLU A 54 -4.43 2.19 -6.65
N PHE A 55 -3.59 3.06 -6.07
CA PHE A 55 -3.82 3.52 -4.70
C PHE A 55 -5.14 4.28 -4.58
N TYR A 56 -5.45 5.13 -5.56
CA TYR A 56 -6.72 5.85 -5.58
C TYR A 56 -7.90 4.89 -5.70
N GLU A 57 -7.80 3.90 -6.59
CA GLU A 57 -8.87 2.92 -6.80
C GLU A 57 -9.15 2.11 -5.52
N GLU A 58 -8.11 1.85 -4.72
CA GLU A 58 -8.24 0.98 -3.55
C GLU A 58 -8.42 1.73 -2.23
N SER A 59 -8.25 3.04 -2.20
CA SER A 59 -8.36 3.82 -0.95
C SER A 59 -9.25 5.06 -1.07
N GLY A 60 -9.50 5.52 -2.28
CA GLY A 60 -10.15 6.80 -2.49
C GLY A 60 -9.24 8.00 -2.26
N ILE A 61 -7.94 7.77 -2.03
CA ILE A 61 -6.98 8.84 -1.73
C ILE A 61 -6.14 9.12 -2.96
N LYS A 62 -6.20 10.37 -3.44
CA LYS A 62 -5.39 10.80 -4.57
C LYS A 62 -4.11 11.45 -4.07
N VAL A 63 -2.97 10.88 -4.48
CA VAL A 63 -1.66 11.45 -4.15
C VAL A 63 -1.00 11.97 -5.42
N SER A 64 -0.21 13.02 -5.29
CA SER A 64 0.53 13.58 -6.41
C SER A 64 1.95 13.03 -6.45
N ILE A 65 2.57 13.10 -7.63
CA ILE A 65 3.91 12.56 -7.82
C ILE A 65 4.94 13.22 -6.90
N ASN A 66 4.75 14.49 -6.56
CA ASN A 66 5.73 15.25 -5.76
C ASN A 66 5.75 14.87 -4.27
N ILE A 67 4.77 14.09 -3.78
CA ILE A 67 4.81 13.59 -2.40
C ILE A 67 5.22 12.13 -2.31
N LEU A 68 5.50 11.48 -3.44
CA LEU A 68 6.07 10.13 -3.44
C LEU A 68 7.49 10.19 -2.90
N GLU A 69 7.79 9.31 -1.94
CA GLU A 69 9.11 9.19 -1.35
C GLU A 69 9.84 7.98 -1.93
N ASP A 70 10.72 7.37 -1.15
CA ASP A 70 11.54 6.26 -1.60
C ASP A 70 10.72 5.10 -2.15
N TYR A 71 11.28 4.43 -3.13
CA TYR A 71 10.70 3.26 -3.77
C TYR A 71 11.34 1.98 -3.26
N TYR A 72 10.52 0.99 -2.92
CA TYR A 72 10.95 -0.33 -2.48
C TYR A 72 10.27 -1.41 -3.31
N GLN A 73 10.96 -2.52 -3.54
CA GLN A 73 10.37 -3.61 -4.31
C GLN A 73 10.83 -4.97 -3.81
N GLN A 74 10.01 -5.97 -4.09
CA GLN A 74 10.37 -7.37 -3.93
C GLN A 74 10.24 -8.06 -5.28
N ILE A 75 11.33 -8.66 -5.73
CA ILE A 75 11.39 -9.40 -6.99
C ILE A 75 10.89 -10.82 -6.73
N ASN A 76 9.92 -11.25 -7.50
CA ASN A 76 9.36 -12.60 -7.42
C ASN A 76 9.38 -13.24 -8.80
N PHE A 77 9.23 -14.56 -8.85
CA PHE A 77 9.25 -15.29 -10.12
C PHE A 77 8.16 -14.80 -11.06
N GLU A 78 6.91 -14.72 -10.57
CA GLU A 78 5.75 -14.41 -11.42
C GLU A 78 5.41 -12.93 -11.48
N LYS A 79 5.67 -12.19 -10.41
CA LYS A 79 5.20 -10.81 -10.28
C LYS A 79 6.09 -10.05 -9.31
N ASP A 80 6.72 -9.02 -9.80
CA ASP A 80 7.44 -8.09 -8.95
C ASP A 80 6.45 -7.14 -8.30
N ILE A 81 6.64 -6.83 -7.03
CA ILE A 81 5.79 -5.92 -6.29
C ILE A 81 6.64 -4.72 -5.87
N GLY A 82 6.20 -3.53 -6.23
CA GLY A 82 6.90 -2.30 -5.85
C GLY A 82 5.95 -1.27 -5.27
N VAL A 83 6.41 -0.51 -4.29
CA VAL A 83 5.62 0.56 -3.68
C VAL A 83 6.46 1.79 -3.41
N PHE A 84 5.82 2.94 -3.48
CA PHE A 84 6.38 4.22 -3.06
C PHE A 84 5.87 4.55 -1.68
N LEU A 85 6.75 5.07 -0.81
CA LEU A 85 6.34 5.56 0.50
C LEU A 85 5.65 6.92 0.33
N VAL A 86 4.58 7.12 1.07
CA VAL A 86 3.89 8.41 1.17
C VAL A 86 3.60 8.71 2.63
N ASN A 87 4.03 9.87 3.08
CA ASN A 87 3.73 10.33 4.44
C ASN A 87 2.32 10.93 4.46
N TYR A 88 1.45 10.38 5.30
CA TYR A 88 0.08 10.84 5.47
C TYR A 88 0.00 12.35 5.71
N ASP A 89 0.94 12.89 6.49
CA ASP A 89 0.94 14.31 6.85
C ASP A 89 1.28 15.23 5.68
N LYS A 90 1.80 14.69 4.58
CA LYS A 90 2.14 15.47 3.38
C LYS A 90 1.00 15.54 2.37
N ILE A 91 -0.10 14.83 2.61
CA ILE A 91 -1.28 14.93 1.77
C ILE A 91 -1.89 16.31 2.00
N PRO A 92 -2.03 17.15 0.94
CA PRO A 92 -2.37 18.58 1.12
C PRO A 92 -3.85 18.87 1.30
N TYR A 93 -4.64 17.89 1.71
CA TYR A 93 -6.06 18.06 1.98
C TYR A 93 -6.46 17.18 3.16
N ASN A 94 -7.65 17.46 3.73
CA ASN A 94 -8.17 16.69 4.84
C ASN A 94 -8.65 15.31 4.38
N VAL A 95 -7.99 14.26 4.89
CA VAL A 95 -8.35 12.87 4.59
C VAL A 95 -9.36 12.40 5.64
N ASP A 96 -10.60 12.18 5.22
CA ASP A 96 -11.67 11.70 6.11
C ASP A 96 -12.17 10.31 5.70
N ASN A 97 -11.33 9.57 4.96
CA ASN A 97 -11.67 8.25 4.42
C ASN A 97 -11.66 7.14 5.49
N PHE A 98 -11.12 7.42 6.67
CA PHE A 98 -10.93 6.42 7.72
C PHE A 98 -11.86 6.65 8.91
N PHE A 99 -12.27 5.55 9.55
CA PHE A 99 -12.90 5.58 10.86
C PHE A 99 -11.85 5.88 11.94
N ASN A 100 -12.32 6.15 13.17
CA ASN A 100 -11.42 6.42 14.30
C ASN A 100 -10.57 5.20 14.70
N ASP A 101 -11.03 3.99 14.34
CA ASP A 101 -10.26 2.76 14.58
C ASP A 101 -9.19 2.49 13.52
N LEU A 102 -8.96 3.47 12.62
CA LEU A 102 -7.95 3.42 11.56
C LEU A 102 -8.28 2.49 10.40
N SER A 103 -9.51 1.98 10.33
CA SER A 103 -9.97 1.23 9.16
C SER A 103 -10.57 2.16 8.11
N LEU A 104 -10.42 1.77 6.85
CA LEU A 104 -11.01 2.53 5.72
C LEU A 104 -12.53 2.37 5.74
N LYS A 105 -13.24 3.48 5.51
CA LYS A 105 -14.70 3.45 5.43
C LYS A 105 -15.17 2.60 4.25
N ASP A 106 -16.28 1.89 4.43
CA ASP A 106 -16.76 0.88 3.49
C ASP A 106 -16.96 1.41 2.07
N ASN A 107 -17.40 2.66 1.93
CA ASN A 107 -17.66 3.23 0.62
C ASN A 107 -16.38 3.48 -0.20
N TYR A 108 -15.21 3.40 0.40
CA TYR A 108 -13.92 3.52 -0.31
C TYR A 108 -13.27 2.18 -0.61
N ILE A 109 -13.76 1.10 -0.01
CA ILE A 109 -13.19 -0.24 -0.23
C ILE A 109 -13.63 -0.76 -1.59
N CYS A 110 -12.67 -1.08 -2.46
CA CYS A 110 -12.98 -1.61 -3.78
C CYS A 110 -13.46 -3.07 -3.70
N SER A 111 -14.07 -3.54 -4.79
CA SER A 111 -14.66 -4.89 -4.82
C SER A 111 -13.64 -6.03 -4.66
N GLU A 112 -12.36 -5.76 -4.87
CA GLU A 112 -11.31 -6.77 -4.76
C GLU A 112 -10.80 -6.96 -3.34
N ASN A 113 -11.10 -6.03 -2.43
CA ASN A 113 -10.64 -6.06 -1.04
C ASN A 113 -11.79 -6.28 -0.08
N SER A 114 -11.51 -6.99 1.01
CA SER A 114 -12.47 -7.18 2.10
C SER A 114 -12.24 -6.21 3.24
N GLU A 115 -11.00 -5.83 3.50
CA GLU A 115 -10.64 -4.92 4.58
C GLU A 115 -9.42 -4.10 4.20
N VAL A 116 -9.37 -2.87 4.66
CA VAL A 116 -8.22 -1.96 4.50
C VAL A 116 -8.08 -1.20 5.81
N GLU A 117 -6.90 -1.27 6.42
CA GLU A 117 -6.67 -0.57 7.69
C GLU A 117 -5.19 -0.29 7.95
N PHE A 118 -4.93 0.66 8.84
CA PHE A 118 -3.58 0.95 9.32
C PHE A 118 -3.17 -0.04 10.40
N PHE A 119 -1.94 -0.53 10.30
CA PHE A 119 -1.33 -1.42 11.29
C PHE A 119 -0.09 -0.78 11.88
N ASN A 120 0.06 -0.88 13.19
CA ASN A 120 1.28 -0.49 13.88
C ASN A 120 2.43 -1.39 13.35
N ILE A 121 3.55 -0.79 12.97
CA ILE A 121 4.68 -1.54 12.42
C ILE A 121 5.31 -2.51 13.43
N ASN A 122 5.02 -2.33 14.73
CA ASN A 122 5.47 -3.24 15.78
C ASN A 122 4.49 -4.39 16.04
N ASN A 123 3.34 -4.39 15.36
CA ASN A 123 2.30 -5.42 15.54
C ASN A 123 1.59 -5.69 14.23
N LEU A 124 2.34 -6.20 13.26
CA LEU A 124 1.82 -6.44 11.91
C LEU A 124 1.03 -7.74 11.83
N PRO A 125 0.05 -7.81 10.92
CA PRO A 125 -0.66 -9.05 10.63
C PRO A 125 0.22 -9.98 9.78
N LEU A 126 -0.32 -11.15 9.45
CA LEU A 126 0.33 -12.04 8.49
C LEU A 126 0.41 -11.35 7.13
N ILE A 127 1.57 -11.39 6.50
CA ILE A 127 1.82 -10.73 5.22
C ILE A 127 1.88 -11.77 4.09
N LYS A 128 1.35 -11.40 2.93
CA LYS A 128 1.42 -12.23 1.72
C LYS A 128 2.87 -12.56 1.38
N LYS A 129 3.13 -13.79 1.01
CA LYS A 129 4.47 -14.30 0.72
C LYS A 129 5.26 -13.41 -0.26
N LYS A 130 4.59 -12.90 -1.29
CA LYS A 130 5.23 -12.08 -2.33
C LYS A 130 5.59 -10.68 -1.86
N GLN A 131 5.27 -10.33 -0.61
CA GLN A 131 5.49 -9.00 -0.06
C GLN A 131 6.20 -9.02 1.30
N ILE A 132 6.56 -10.18 1.82
CA ILE A 132 7.17 -10.31 3.15
C ILE A 132 8.46 -9.51 3.26
N TYR A 133 9.37 -9.66 2.29
CA TYR A 133 10.65 -8.94 2.32
C TYR A 133 10.47 -7.45 2.07
N LEU A 134 9.48 -7.10 1.25
CA LEU A 134 9.15 -5.72 0.98
C LEU A 134 8.70 -5.01 2.26
N VAL A 135 7.80 -5.63 3.01
CA VAL A 135 7.33 -5.09 4.28
C VAL A 135 8.49 -4.98 5.28
N ASP A 136 9.33 -6.00 5.37
CA ASP A 136 10.48 -5.99 6.28
C ASP A 136 11.43 -4.84 6.00
N ASP A 137 11.75 -4.60 4.74
CA ASP A 137 12.65 -3.51 4.33
C ASP A 137 12.07 -2.15 4.68
N ILE A 138 10.78 -1.96 4.42
CA ILE A 138 10.09 -0.70 4.73
C ILE A 138 10.04 -0.45 6.23
N VAL A 139 9.71 -1.48 7.00
CA VAL A 139 9.65 -1.37 8.47
C VAL A 139 11.02 -0.99 9.04
N LYS A 140 12.10 -1.60 8.55
CA LYS A 140 13.46 -1.24 8.95
C LYS A 140 13.74 0.23 8.69
N TYR A 141 13.40 0.71 7.50
CA TYR A 141 13.61 2.10 7.14
C TYR A 141 12.82 3.05 8.05
N LEU A 142 11.56 2.74 8.29
CA LEU A 142 10.68 3.60 9.10
C LEU A 142 11.09 3.65 10.57
N LYS A 143 11.78 2.62 11.06
CA LYS A 143 12.26 2.58 12.45
C LYS A 143 13.56 3.34 12.68
N GLU A 144 14.25 3.71 11.62
CA GLU A 144 15.51 4.44 11.72
C GLU A 144 15.32 5.92 12.07
#